data_6e40a7e28244efc51bb2263057708b65
#
_entry.id   6e40a7e28244efc51bb2263057708b65
#
_cell.length_a   1.000
_cell.length_b   1.000
_cell.length_c   1.000
_cell.angle_alpha   90.00
_cell.angle_beta   90.00
_cell.angle_gamma   90.00
#
_symmetry.space_group_name_H-M   'P 1'
#
loop_
_entity.id
_entity.type
_entity.pdbx_description
1 polymer ?
#
loop_
_entity_poly.entity_id
_entity_poly.type
_entity_poly.pdbx_seq_one_letter_code
_entity_poly.pdbx_strand_id
1 'polypeptide(L)'
;VPAAWRADFALTCHGDSMSPTICDGDIVCIRCQPEVEQGEIAAVRIGGEATLKHFHRQGDAVMLLADNAAVCPPMIFTGLQLEELHIEGLAVGLCRGL
;
A
#
# COMPACT_ATOMS: atom_id res chain seq x y z
N VAL A 1 -15.22 -11.85 -2.36
CA VAL A 1 -14.95 -10.44 -1.95
C VAL A 1 -16.28 -9.79 -1.58
N PRO A 2 -16.40 -9.23 -0.37
CA PRO A 2 -17.63 -8.52 0.02
C PRO A 2 -17.90 -7.34 -0.91
N ALA A 3 -19.15 -7.24 -1.38
CA ALA A 3 -19.55 -6.15 -2.28
C ALA A 3 -19.39 -4.78 -1.61
N ALA A 4 -19.54 -4.70 -0.28
CA ALA A 4 -19.40 -3.46 0.47
C ALA A 4 -17.99 -2.86 0.39
N TRP A 5 -16.98 -3.67 0.07
CA TRP A 5 -15.59 -3.17 -0.07
C TRP A 5 -15.41 -2.32 -1.32
N ARG A 6 -16.24 -2.52 -2.34
CA ARG A 6 -16.13 -1.82 -3.63
C ARG A 6 -14.74 -1.97 -4.25
N ALA A 7 -14.18 -3.17 -4.14
CA ALA A 7 -12.86 -3.44 -4.69
C ALA A 7 -12.90 -3.48 -6.21
N ASP A 8 -11.90 -2.87 -6.84
CA ASP A 8 -11.79 -2.83 -8.30
C ASP A 8 -10.81 -3.87 -8.81
N PHE A 9 -9.79 -4.21 -8.01
CA PHE A 9 -8.84 -5.26 -8.36
C PHE A 9 -8.20 -5.81 -7.10
N ALA A 10 -7.38 -6.83 -7.26
CA ALA A 10 -6.68 -7.47 -6.15
C ALA A 10 -5.21 -7.66 -6.48
N LEU A 11 -4.39 -7.63 -5.44
CA LEU A 11 -2.95 -7.88 -5.52
C LEU A 11 -2.60 -8.98 -4.54
N THR A 12 -1.70 -9.88 -4.96
CA THR A 12 -1.13 -10.86 -4.05
C THR A 12 0.06 -10.22 -3.33
N CYS A 13 0.06 -10.29 -2.01
CA CYS A 13 1.16 -9.79 -1.21
C CYS A 13 2.35 -10.75 -1.30
N HIS A 14 3.52 -10.22 -1.59
CA HIS A 14 4.77 -10.97 -1.61
C HIS A 14 5.71 -10.38 -0.56
N GLY A 15 6.25 -11.25 0.30
CA GLY A 15 7.18 -10.85 1.33
C GLY A 15 6.50 -10.45 2.63
N ASP A 16 7.31 -9.97 3.57
CA ASP A 16 6.90 -9.78 4.96
C ASP A 16 6.87 -8.31 5.42
N SER A 17 6.98 -7.36 4.49
CA SER A 17 7.08 -5.94 4.85
C SER A 17 5.86 -5.42 5.59
N MET A 18 4.67 -5.98 5.35
CA MET A 18 3.43 -5.57 6.00
C MET A 18 2.94 -6.59 7.03
N SER A 19 3.75 -7.57 7.37
CA SER A 19 3.45 -8.54 8.40
C SER A 19 3.46 -7.88 9.78
N PRO A 20 2.55 -8.21 10.71
CA PRO A 20 1.57 -9.29 10.63
C PRO A 20 0.22 -8.89 10.03
N THR A 21 0.02 -7.62 9.68
CA THR A 21 -1.27 -7.13 9.17
C THR A 21 -1.61 -7.78 7.84
N ILE A 22 -0.66 -7.76 6.91
CA ILE A 22 -0.80 -8.41 5.61
C ILE A 22 0.41 -9.34 5.48
N CYS A 23 0.14 -10.62 5.26
CA CYS A 23 1.17 -11.64 5.20
C CYS A 23 1.44 -12.08 3.76
N ASP A 24 2.62 -12.69 3.56
CA ASP A 24 2.97 -13.27 2.27
C ASP A 24 1.87 -14.23 1.81
N GLY A 25 1.43 -14.10 0.57
CA GLY A 25 0.38 -14.92 0.00
C GLY A 25 -1.03 -14.39 0.19
N ASP A 26 -1.24 -13.37 1.02
CA ASP A 26 -2.56 -12.78 1.18
C ASP A 26 -2.97 -12.09 -0.12
N ILE A 27 -4.27 -12.17 -0.44
CA ILE A 27 -4.85 -11.45 -1.58
C ILE A 27 -5.48 -10.19 -1.04
N VAL A 28 -4.94 -9.05 -1.42
CA VAL A 28 -5.38 -7.75 -0.93
C VAL A 28 -6.30 -7.10 -1.96
N CYS A 29 -7.49 -6.71 -1.51
CA CYS A 29 -8.49 -6.11 -2.38
C CYS A 29 -8.31 -4.59 -2.37
N ILE A 30 -8.27 -3.99 -3.55
CA ILE A 30 -7.94 -2.59 -3.76
C ILE A 30 -9.10 -1.86 -4.43
N ARG A 31 -9.45 -0.71 -3.88
CA ARG A 31 -10.37 0.22 -4.52
C ARG A 31 -9.56 1.29 -5.23
N CYS A 32 -9.78 1.46 -6.52
CA CYS A 32 -9.08 2.50 -7.29
C CYS A 32 -9.48 3.88 -6.81
N GLN A 33 -8.51 4.64 -6.33
CA GLN A 33 -8.70 6.04 -6.01
C GLN A 33 -7.33 6.72 -6.02
N PRO A 34 -7.27 8.00 -6.44
CA PRO A 34 -5.98 8.69 -6.61
C PRO A 34 -5.38 9.18 -5.30
N GLU A 35 -6.15 9.22 -4.22
CA GLU A 35 -5.71 9.70 -2.93
C GLU A 35 -6.21 8.80 -1.82
N VAL A 36 -5.42 8.72 -0.75
CA VAL A 36 -5.78 8.02 0.47
C VAL A 36 -5.51 8.94 1.67
N GLU A 37 -6.10 8.62 2.80
CA GLU A 37 -5.93 9.41 4.01
C GLU A 37 -4.71 8.97 4.81
N GLN A 38 -4.29 9.81 5.75
CA GLN A 38 -3.15 9.55 6.61
C GLN A 38 -3.31 8.20 7.33
N GLY A 39 -2.26 7.40 7.26
CA GLY A 39 -2.20 6.11 7.94
C GLY A 39 -2.88 4.95 7.22
N GLU A 40 -3.63 5.22 6.17
CA GLU A 40 -4.28 4.14 5.42
C GLU A 40 -3.26 3.34 4.62
N ILE A 41 -3.57 2.07 4.39
CA ILE A 41 -2.73 1.21 3.56
C ILE A 41 -3.08 1.46 2.11
N ALA A 42 -2.12 1.94 1.36
CA ALA A 42 -2.28 2.24 -0.06
C ALA A 42 -1.53 1.23 -0.91
N ALA A 43 -2.11 0.92 -2.05
CA ALA A 43 -1.38 0.27 -3.13
C ALA A 43 -0.69 1.39 -3.92
N VAL A 44 0.62 1.41 -3.91
CA VAL A 44 1.40 2.42 -4.60
C VAL A 44 2.30 1.79 -5.64
N ARG A 45 2.53 2.53 -6.72
CA ARG A 45 3.47 2.11 -7.76
C ARG A 45 4.68 3.03 -7.69
N ILE A 46 5.85 2.42 -7.54
CA ILE A 46 7.13 3.15 -7.51
C ILE A 46 7.96 2.60 -8.65
N GLY A 47 8.25 3.47 -9.63
CA GLY A 47 8.86 2.99 -10.87
C GLY A 47 7.90 2.01 -11.56
N GLY A 48 8.32 0.78 -11.77
CA GLY A 48 7.48 -0.26 -12.38
C GLY A 48 6.87 -1.23 -11.40
N GLU A 49 7.06 -1.04 -10.08
CA GLU A 49 6.66 -2.01 -9.08
C GLU A 49 5.52 -1.51 -8.20
N ALA A 50 4.54 -2.38 -7.94
CA ALA A 50 3.46 -2.11 -7.00
C ALA A 50 3.82 -2.64 -5.61
N THR A 51 3.49 -1.88 -4.59
CA THR A 51 3.71 -2.27 -3.20
C THR A 51 2.57 -1.77 -2.32
N LEU A 52 2.45 -2.35 -1.14
CA LEU A 52 1.45 -1.97 -0.13
C LEU A 52 2.19 -1.38 1.06
N LYS A 53 1.83 -0.16 1.44
CA LYS A 53 2.44 0.55 2.56
C LYS A 53 1.43 1.48 3.21
N HIS A 54 1.65 1.82 4.48
CA HIS A 54 0.91 2.90 5.11
C HIS A 54 1.37 4.22 4.52
N PHE A 55 0.40 5.02 4.11
CA PHE A 55 0.66 6.31 3.48
C PHE A 55 0.60 7.43 4.51
N HIS A 56 1.61 8.29 4.51
CA HIS A 56 1.63 9.50 5.33
C HIS A 56 2.12 10.66 4.48
N ARG A 57 1.44 11.79 4.60
CA ARG A 57 1.87 13.02 3.96
C ARG A 57 2.16 14.05 5.04
N GLN A 58 3.33 14.70 4.95
CA GLN A 58 3.71 15.77 5.86
C GLN A 58 4.32 16.90 5.02
N GLY A 59 3.56 18.00 4.90
CA GLY A 59 3.96 19.09 4.01
C GLY A 59 4.07 18.59 2.57
N ASP A 60 5.23 18.81 1.95
CA ASP A 60 5.51 18.38 0.59
C ASP A 60 6.14 16.98 0.51
N ALA A 61 6.32 16.33 1.66
CA ALA A 61 6.92 15.00 1.71
C ALA A 61 5.86 13.91 1.83
N VAL A 62 6.12 12.76 1.22
CA VAL A 62 5.32 11.56 1.38
C VAL A 62 6.20 10.49 2.03
N MET A 63 5.67 9.87 3.07
CA MET A 63 6.34 8.77 3.75
C MET A 63 5.53 7.49 3.55
N LEU A 64 6.21 6.41 3.21
CA LEU A 64 5.62 5.09 3.09
C LEU A 64 6.19 4.23 4.21
N LEU A 65 5.32 3.73 5.07
CA LEU A 65 5.72 2.98 6.26
C LEU A 65 5.24 1.54 6.17
N ALA A 66 6.16 0.61 6.41
CA ALA A 66 5.86 -0.79 6.52
C ALA A 66 5.55 -1.15 7.97
N ASP A 67 4.67 -2.14 8.19
CA ASP A 67 4.41 -2.63 9.55
C ASP A 67 5.61 -3.37 10.10
N ASN A 68 6.41 -3.98 9.24
CA ASN A 68 7.63 -4.67 9.63
C ASN A 68 8.86 -3.83 9.24
N ALA A 69 9.20 -2.88 10.10
CA ALA A 69 10.30 -1.96 9.85
C ALA A 69 11.67 -2.63 9.77
N ALA A 70 11.80 -3.83 10.35
CA ALA A 70 13.05 -4.59 10.26
C ALA A 70 13.33 -5.08 8.85
N VAL A 71 12.26 -5.35 8.08
CA VAL A 71 12.37 -5.80 6.69
C VAL A 71 12.40 -4.63 5.72
N CYS A 72 11.61 -3.61 6.00
CA CYS A 72 11.49 -2.45 5.12
C CYS A 72 11.49 -1.16 5.94
N PRO A 73 12.61 -0.42 5.96
CA PRO A 73 12.65 0.85 6.67
C PRO A 73 11.76 1.90 5.99
N PRO A 74 11.39 2.98 6.70
CA PRO A 74 10.57 4.03 6.12
C PRO A 74 11.16 4.58 4.83
N MET A 75 10.29 4.83 3.84
CA MET A 75 10.68 5.45 2.58
C MET A 75 10.11 6.86 2.54
N ILE A 76 10.96 7.83 2.20
CA ILE A 76 10.58 9.23 2.15
C ILE A 76 10.78 9.75 0.73
N PHE A 77 9.74 10.39 0.18
CA PHE A 77 9.75 10.95 -1.17
C PHE A 77 9.54 12.44 -1.10
N THR A 78 10.43 13.20 -1.71
CA THR A 78 10.36 14.67 -1.78
C THR A 78 10.76 15.14 -3.16
N GLY A 79 10.28 16.34 -3.53
CA GLY A 79 10.67 16.98 -4.79
C GLY A 79 10.39 16.11 -6.00
N LEU A 80 11.39 15.93 -6.85
CA LEU A 80 11.25 15.14 -8.08
C LEU A 80 10.98 13.66 -7.83
N GLN A 81 11.34 13.16 -6.66
CA GLN A 81 11.08 11.76 -6.30
C GLN A 81 9.57 11.46 -6.27
N LEU A 82 8.75 12.47 -6.00
CA LEU A 82 7.29 12.29 -5.97
C LEU A 82 6.74 11.93 -7.35
N GLU A 83 7.43 12.24 -8.42
CA GLU A 83 7.01 11.90 -9.78
C GLU A 83 7.07 10.40 -10.04
N GLU A 84 7.88 9.67 -9.27
CA GLU A 84 8.00 8.22 -9.39
C GLU A 84 6.94 7.47 -8.61
N LEU A 85 6.19 8.18 -7.77
CA LEU A 85 5.22 7.60 -6.86
C LEU A 85 3.81 7.85 -7.36
N HIS A 86 3.08 6.76 -7.57
CA HIS A 86 1.67 6.83 -8.00
C HIS A 86 0.81 6.02 -7.05
N ILE A 87 -0.26 6.64 -6.55
CA ILE A 87 -1.25 5.93 -5.73
C ILE A 87 -2.20 5.21 -6.68
N GLU A 88 -2.22 3.88 -6.59
CA GLU A 88 -3.13 3.05 -7.38
C GLU A 88 -4.50 2.95 -6.69
N GLY A 89 -4.51 2.90 -5.37
CA GLY A 89 -5.76 2.81 -4.64
C GLY A 89 -5.60 2.55 -3.16
N LEU A 90 -6.74 2.29 -2.53
CA LEU A 90 -6.86 2.00 -1.10
C LEU A 90 -7.04 0.50 -0.89
N ALA A 91 -6.25 -0.07 0.03
CA ALA A 91 -6.49 -1.44 0.47
C ALA A 91 -7.74 -1.45 1.35
N VAL A 92 -8.77 -2.17 0.91
CA VAL A 92 -10.07 -2.19 1.61
C VAL A 92 -10.33 -3.50 2.33
N GLY A 93 -9.56 -4.53 2.07
CA GLY A 93 -9.68 -5.80 2.75
C GLY A 93 -8.71 -6.83 2.19
N LEU A 94 -8.66 -7.99 2.82
CA LEU A 94 -7.82 -9.06 2.34
C LEU A 94 -8.54 -10.41 2.46
N CYS A 95 -8.11 -11.35 1.64
CA CYS A 95 -8.56 -12.74 1.68
C CYS A 95 -7.35 -13.62 1.95
N ARG A 96 -7.54 -14.56 2.87
CA ARG A 96 -6.50 -15.48 3.29
C ARG A 96 -7.06 -16.89 3.28
N GLY A 97 -6.31 -17.83 2.70
CA GLY A 97 -6.72 -19.22 2.67
C GLY A 97 -6.57 -19.89 4.03
N LEU A 98 -7.15 -21.06 4.14
CA LEU A 98 -7.03 -21.87 5.34
C LEU A 98 -5.69 -22.62 5.40
#